data_f74b673a1cdb6447e7b295e3f3a7ad8a
#
_entry.id   f74b673a1cdb6447e7b295e3f3a7ad8a
#
_cell.length_a   1.000
_cell.length_b   1.000
_cell.length_c   1.000
_cell.angle_alpha   90.00
_cell.angle_beta   90.00
_cell.angle_gamma   90.00
#
_symmetry.space_group_name_H-M   'P 1'
#
loop_
_entity.id
_entity.type
_entity.pdbx_description
1 polymer ?
#
loop_
_entity_poly.entity_id
_entity_poly.type
_entity_poly.pdbx_seq_one_letter_code
_entity_poly.pdbx_strand_id
1 'polypeptide(L)'
;MDTFRGGEVTFRPGPVYTAAKTGGFTVLDEINMAKSEAMAVLHATLDFRRTIDVPGYERIELHPATRFIATMNYGYSGTKELNEALVSRFAVIQMPMIAKESLIKLIRKNSPAIREDAAEELAALFLDLQKKCENAEISSKALDLRGLWEQSI
;
A
#
# COMPACT_ATOMS: atom_id res chain seq x y z
N MET A 1 7.16 18.28 3.32
CA MET A 1 6.68 18.95 2.08
C MET A 1 6.85 20.45 2.26
N ASP A 2 7.67 21.06 1.43
CA ASP A 2 7.95 22.48 1.54
C ASP A 2 6.83 23.28 0.86
N THR A 3 6.33 24.30 1.54
CA THR A 3 5.34 25.22 0.97
C THR A 3 5.98 26.60 0.77
N PHE A 4 5.89 27.11 -0.45
CA PHE A 4 6.33 28.47 -0.79
C PHE A 4 5.24 29.47 -0.39
N ARG A 5 5.56 30.36 0.55
CA ARG A 5 4.75 31.55 0.83
C ARG A 5 5.66 32.77 0.95
N GLY A 6 5.48 33.74 0.09
CA GLY A 6 6.18 35.04 0.17
C GLY A 6 7.71 34.99 0.04
N GLY A 7 8.28 33.99 -0.67
CA GLY A 7 9.72 33.85 -0.86
C GLY A 7 10.47 33.08 0.23
N GLU A 8 9.81 32.64 1.30
CA GLU A 8 10.37 31.76 2.32
C GLU A 8 9.92 30.32 2.14
N VAL A 9 10.89 29.39 2.23
CA VAL A 9 10.61 27.93 2.27
C VAL A 9 10.33 27.55 3.71
N THR A 10 9.09 27.18 4.02
CA THR A 10 8.71 26.73 5.37
C THR A 10 8.55 25.22 5.40
N PHE A 11 9.16 24.59 6.41
CA PHE A 11 8.99 23.16 6.66
C PHE A 11 7.60 22.86 7.21
N ARG A 12 6.87 21.97 6.54
CA ARG A 12 5.60 21.45 7.02
C ARG A 12 5.74 19.96 7.35
N PRO A 13 5.62 19.55 8.62
CA PRO A 13 5.73 18.16 9.01
C PRO A 13 4.62 17.32 8.36
N GLY A 14 5.00 16.19 7.76
CA GLY A 14 4.06 15.20 7.25
C GLY A 14 3.73 14.12 8.29
N PRO A 15 2.80 13.19 7.98
CA PRO A 15 2.40 12.12 8.90
C PRO A 15 3.57 11.25 9.39
N VAL A 16 4.49 10.91 8.48
CA VAL A 16 5.69 10.12 8.80
C VAL A 16 6.57 10.83 9.83
N TYR A 17 6.82 12.13 9.64
CA TYR A 17 7.58 12.95 10.57
C TYR A 17 6.91 13.00 11.95
N THR A 18 5.60 13.20 11.97
CA THR A 18 4.84 13.26 13.24
C THR A 18 4.94 11.95 13.99
N ALA A 19 4.65 10.82 13.32
CA ALA A 19 4.76 9.50 13.93
C ALA A 19 6.21 9.17 14.35
N ALA A 20 7.21 9.64 13.62
CA ALA A 20 8.61 9.48 13.98
C ALA A 20 8.94 10.13 15.31
N LYS A 21 8.42 11.33 15.57
CA LYS A 21 8.67 12.09 16.82
C LYS A 21 7.81 11.63 17.99
N THR A 22 6.55 11.32 17.77
CA THR A 22 5.59 11.06 18.83
C THR A 22 5.35 9.58 19.13
N GLY A 23 5.84 8.70 18.27
CA GLY A 23 5.53 7.27 18.29
C GLY A 23 4.22 6.94 17.57
N GLY A 24 3.96 5.64 17.40
CA GLY A 24 2.75 5.14 16.75
C GLY A 24 3.02 4.38 15.45
N PHE A 25 1.95 4.04 14.74
CA PHE A 25 2.02 3.33 13.48
C PHE A 25 2.02 4.29 12.30
N THR A 26 2.95 4.08 11.37
CA THR A 26 2.98 4.74 10.07
C THR A 26 2.64 3.72 9.00
N VAL A 27 1.62 3.98 8.20
CA VAL A 27 1.26 3.14 7.06
C VAL A 27 1.83 3.77 5.79
N LEU A 28 2.65 3.01 5.07
CA LEU A 28 3.22 3.36 3.77
C LEU A 28 2.47 2.56 2.70
N ASP A 29 1.41 3.14 2.19
CA ASP A 29 0.57 2.47 1.20
C ASP A 29 1.23 2.51 -0.18
N GLU A 30 1.14 1.40 -0.92
CA GLU A 30 1.76 1.23 -2.24
C GLU A 30 3.25 1.65 -2.27
N ILE A 31 4.04 1.20 -1.30
CA ILE A 31 5.44 1.62 -1.12
C ILE A 31 6.29 1.43 -2.40
N ASN A 32 5.98 0.43 -3.21
CA ASN A 32 6.66 0.15 -4.49
C ASN A 32 6.44 1.24 -5.55
N MET A 33 5.45 2.11 -5.38
CA MET A 33 5.18 3.26 -6.26
C MET A 33 5.93 4.53 -5.84
N ALA A 34 6.61 4.50 -4.69
CA ALA A 34 7.37 5.65 -4.19
C ALA A 34 8.57 5.98 -5.10
N LYS A 35 8.97 7.25 -5.07
CA LYS A 35 10.17 7.74 -5.77
C LYS A 35 11.44 7.19 -5.10
N SER A 36 12.51 7.03 -5.88
CA SER A 36 13.79 6.49 -5.41
C SER A 36 14.39 7.30 -4.25
N GLU A 37 14.20 8.62 -4.28
CA GLU A 37 14.68 9.52 -3.22
C GLU A 37 13.98 9.26 -1.87
N ALA A 38 12.67 9.00 -1.90
CA ALA A 38 11.92 8.64 -0.70
C ALA A 38 12.37 7.27 -0.16
N MET A 39 12.63 6.32 -1.06
CA MET A 39 13.14 4.99 -0.69
C MET A 39 14.53 5.07 -0.02
N ALA A 40 15.41 5.96 -0.49
CA ALA A 40 16.73 6.14 0.13
C ALA A 40 16.64 6.57 1.60
N VAL A 41 15.70 7.45 1.94
CA VAL A 41 15.44 7.87 3.33
C VAL A 41 14.98 6.70 4.20
N LEU A 42 14.14 5.81 3.65
CA LEU A 42 13.58 4.68 4.38
C LEU A 42 14.64 3.65 4.80
N HIS A 43 15.77 3.53 4.10
CA HIS A 43 16.83 2.60 4.50
C HIS A 43 17.39 2.89 5.90
N ALA A 44 17.66 4.16 6.21
CA ALA A 44 18.14 4.57 7.55
C ALA A 44 17.02 4.56 8.59
N THR A 45 15.78 4.79 8.15
CA THR A 45 14.59 4.82 8.99
C THR A 45 14.22 3.42 9.49
N LEU A 46 14.37 2.41 8.65
CA LEU A 46 13.92 1.04 8.91
C LEU A 46 15.02 0.12 9.47
N ASP A 47 16.28 0.54 9.45
CA ASP A 47 17.37 -0.26 10.02
C ASP A 47 17.66 0.10 11.50
N PHE A 48 18.72 -0.44 12.05
CA PHE A 48 19.12 -0.22 13.46
C PHE A 48 19.38 1.24 13.81
N ARG A 49 19.69 2.09 12.83
CA ARG A 49 19.91 3.53 13.04
C ARG A 49 18.62 4.27 13.45
N ARG A 50 17.48 3.80 12.96
CA ARG A 50 16.16 4.35 13.30
C ARG A 50 16.12 5.87 13.21
N THR A 51 16.58 6.42 12.07
CA THR A 51 16.66 7.87 11.86
C THR A 51 16.06 8.28 10.54
N ILE A 52 15.47 9.47 10.52
CA ILE A 52 15.09 10.16 9.28
C ILE A 52 16.14 11.24 9.06
N ASP A 53 16.85 11.14 7.94
CA ASP A 53 17.86 12.09 7.52
C ASP A 53 17.49 12.62 6.14
N VAL A 54 17.12 13.89 6.08
CA VAL A 54 16.78 14.59 4.83
C VAL A 54 17.76 15.74 4.66
N PRO A 55 18.52 15.79 3.54
CA PRO A 55 19.46 16.86 3.30
C PRO A 55 18.85 18.25 3.48
N GLY A 56 19.52 19.10 4.25
CA GLY A 56 19.06 20.47 4.55
C GLY A 56 18.13 20.59 5.76
N TYR A 57 17.79 19.49 6.42
CA TYR A 57 16.95 19.46 7.62
C TYR A 57 17.67 18.76 8.78
N GLU A 58 17.17 19.00 10.00
CA GLU A 58 17.67 18.33 11.19
C GLU A 58 17.37 16.82 11.13
N ARG A 59 18.39 16.01 11.43
CA ARG A 59 18.25 14.56 11.57
C ARG A 59 17.35 14.24 12.75
N ILE A 60 16.38 13.36 12.56
CA ILE A 60 15.41 12.94 13.54
C ILE A 60 15.67 11.50 13.97
N GLU A 61 15.77 11.28 15.25
CA GLU A 61 15.72 9.94 15.84
C GLU A 61 14.27 9.52 16.03
N LEU A 62 13.95 8.27 15.64
CA LEU A 62 12.61 7.74 15.79
C LEU A 62 12.30 7.44 17.23
N HIS A 63 11.13 7.86 17.67
CA HIS A 63 10.58 7.45 18.96
C HIS A 63 10.55 5.91 19.08
N PRO A 64 10.89 5.31 20.23
CA PRO A 64 10.97 3.85 20.38
C PRO A 64 9.69 3.10 20.03
N ALA A 65 8.52 3.73 20.22
CA ALA A 65 7.22 3.16 19.89
C ALA A 65 6.82 3.32 18.42
N THR A 66 7.64 3.95 17.56
CA THR A 66 7.32 4.08 16.14
C THR A 66 7.45 2.74 15.42
N ARG A 67 6.43 2.38 14.65
CA ARG A 67 6.38 1.18 13.81
C ARG A 67 5.92 1.55 12.41
N PHE A 68 6.41 0.82 11.42
CA PHE A 68 6.06 0.99 10.01
C PHE A 68 5.32 -0.23 9.50
N ILE A 69 4.23 -0.01 8.79
CA ILE A 69 3.48 -1.00 8.04
C ILE A 69 3.55 -0.55 6.59
N ALA A 70 3.97 -1.42 5.69
CA ALA A 70 3.99 -1.12 4.27
C ALA A 70 3.07 -2.08 3.52
N THR A 71 2.34 -1.57 2.53
CA THR A 71 1.57 -2.38 1.62
C THR A 71 2.15 -2.28 0.21
N MET A 72 2.02 -3.33 -0.56
CA MET A 72 2.37 -3.33 -1.97
C MET A 72 1.58 -4.38 -2.73
N ASN A 73 1.29 -4.10 -3.99
CA ASN A 73 0.82 -5.11 -4.92
C ASN A 73 2.05 -5.82 -5.51
N TYR A 74 2.12 -7.14 -5.37
CA TYR A 74 3.24 -7.96 -5.82
C TYR A 74 2.79 -8.92 -6.92
N GLY A 75 3.66 -9.12 -7.92
CA GLY A 75 3.43 -10.13 -8.96
C GLY A 75 2.50 -9.72 -10.11
N TYR A 76 2.00 -8.48 -10.14
CA TYR A 76 1.17 -7.99 -11.24
C TYR A 76 1.99 -7.25 -12.29
N SER A 77 1.60 -7.39 -13.56
CA SER A 77 2.22 -6.67 -14.67
C SER A 77 2.21 -5.16 -14.43
N GLY A 78 3.39 -4.53 -14.53
CA GLY A 78 3.58 -3.09 -14.32
C GLY A 78 3.83 -2.66 -12.87
N THR A 79 3.87 -3.59 -11.91
CA THR A 79 4.33 -3.28 -10.55
C THR A 79 5.86 -3.24 -10.49
N LYS A 80 6.42 -2.22 -9.80
CA LYS A 80 7.85 -2.17 -9.52
C LYS A 80 8.17 -3.12 -8.37
N GLU A 81 9.23 -3.88 -8.55
CA GLU A 81 9.80 -4.65 -7.44
C GLU A 81 10.53 -3.72 -6.46
N LEU A 82 10.40 -4.02 -5.18
CA LEU A 82 11.20 -3.36 -4.16
C LEU A 82 12.61 -3.95 -4.16
N ASN A 83 13.59 -3.09 -3.89
CA ASN A 83 14.96 -3.52 -3.66
C ASN A 83 15.01 -4.52 -2.49
N GLU A 84 15.70 -5.64 -2.66
CA GLU A 84 15.87 -6.68 -1.64
C GLU A 84 16.39 -6.13 -0.31
N ALA A 85 17.30 -5.14 -0.37
CA ALA A 85 17.82 -4.50 0.82
C ALA A 85 16.75 -3.75 1.62
N LEU A 86 15.69 -3.24 0.98
CA LEU A 86 14.55 -2.65 1.66
C LEU A 86 13.59 -3.72 2.18
N VAL A 87 13.30 -4.73 1.37
CA VAL A 87 12.43 -5.86 1.74
C VAL A 87 12.97 -6.57 3.00
N SER A 88 14.29 -6.77 3.09
CA SER A 88 14.94 -7.44 4.25
C SER A 88 14.75 -6.71 5.58
N ARG A 89 14.29 -5.45 5.57
CA ARG A 89 13.99 -4.65 6.77
C ARG A 89 12.56 -4.81 7.28
N PHE A 90 11.73 -5.55 6.55
CA PHE A 90 10.36 -5.84 6.90
C PHE A 90 10.16 -7.33 7.25
N ALA A 91 9.24 -7.61 8.16
CA ALA A 91 8.62 -8.91 8.25
C ALA A 91 7.56 -9.00 7.15
N VAL A 92 7.83 -9.82 6.14
CA VAL A 92 6.96 -9.93 4.96
C VAL A 92 5.80 -10.87 5.27
N ILE A 93 4.58 -10.40 5.05
CA ILE A 93 3.34 -11.19 5.14
C ILE A 93 2.74 -11.22 3.75
N GLN A 94 2.74 -12.39 3.13
CA GLN A 94 2.06 -12.58 1.85
C GLN A 94 0.58 -12.85 2.11
N MET A 95 -0.27 -11.93 1.62
CA MET A 95 -1.72 -12.10 1.70
C MET A 95 -2.16 -13.09 0.61
N PRO A 96 -2.83 -14.20 0.97
CA PRO A 96 -3.34 -15.13 -0.02
C PRO A 96 -4.48 -14.51 -0.83
N MET A 97 -4.72 -15.08 -2.01
CA MET A 97 -5.92 -14.74 -2.79
C MET A 97 -7.18 -15.03 -1.99
N ILE A 98 -8.20 -14.21 -2.19
CA ILE A 98 -9.50 -14.42 -1.55
C ILE A 98 -10.13 -15.71 -2.06
N ALA A 99 -10.55 -16.58 -1.15
CA ALA A 99 -11.28 -17.79 -1.50
C ALA A 99 -12.68 -17.45 -2.06
N LYS A 100 -13.19 -18.28 -2.99
CA LYS A 100 -14.49 -18.08 -3.66
C LYS A 100 -15.63 -17.85 -2.66
N GLU A 101 -15.69 -18.65 -1.62
CA GLU A 101 -16.72 -18.57 -0.58
C GLU A 101 -16.66 -17.26 0.20
N SER A 102 -15.44 -16.77 0.47
CA SER A 102 -15.24 -15.50 1.14
C SER A 102 -15.60 -14.32 0.23
N LEU A 103 -15.31 -14.43 -1.05
CA LEU A 103 -15.67 -13.43 -2.05
C LEU A 103 -17.20 -13.34 -2.21
N ILE A 104 -17.90 -14.48 -2.30
CA ILE A 104 -19.37 -14.52 -2.35
C ILE A 104 -19.99 -13.85 -1.11
N LYS A 105 -19.47 -14.16 0.09
CA LYS A 105 -19.92 -13.51 1.33
C LYS A 105 -19.71 -12.01 1.30
N LEU A 106 -18.57 -11.55 0.77
CA LEU A 106 -18.25 -10.14 0.65
C LEU A 106 -19.20 -9.44 -0.36
N ILE A 107 -19.46 -10.06 -1.51
CA ILE A 107 -20.40 -9.58 -2.52
C ILE A 107 -21.80 -9.41 -1.90
N ARG A 108 -22.32 -10.44 -1.25
CA ARG A 108 -23.65 -10.41 -0.60
C ARG A 108 -23.74 -9.39 0.54
N LYS A 109 -22.66 -9.19 1.30
CA LYS A 109 -22.60 -8.18 2.35
C LYS A 109 -22.73 -6.75 1.80
N ASN A 110 -22.11 -6.47 0.66
CA ASN A 110 -22.12 -5.14 0.06
C ASN A 110 -23.31 -4.91 -0.89
N SER A 111 -23.90 -5.99 -1.41
CA SER A 111 -25.09 -5.96 -2.28
C SER A 111 -26.13 -6.96 -1.77
N PRO A 112 -26.87 -6.62 -0.69
CA PRO A 112 -27.80 -7.58 -0.07
C PRO A 112 -28.96 -8.04 -0.97
N ALA A 113 -29.29 -7.27 -2.00
CA ALA A 113 -30.35 -7.58 -2.97
C ALA A 113 -29.88 -8.51 -4.12
N ILE A 114 -28.58 -8.84 -4.19
CA ILE A 114 -28.07 -9.70 -5.25
C ILE A 114 -28.58 -11.14 -5.08
N ARG A 115 -28.99 -11.75 -6.19
CA ARG A 115 -29.38 -13.17 -6.21
C ARG A 115 -28.15 -14.04 -5.98
N GLU A 116 -28.36 -15.23 -5.42
CA GLU A 116 -27.28 -16.14 -5.06
C GLU A 116 -26.50 -16.62 -6.28
N ASP A 117 -27.18 -17.01 -7.34
CA ASP A 117 -26.60 -17.40 -8.62
C ASP A 117 -25.73 -16.29 -9.23
N ALA A 118 -26.23 -15.05 -9.23
CA ALA A 118 -25.49 -13.89 -9.73
C ALA A 118 -24.22 -13.58 -8.87
N ALA A 119 -24.31 -13.75 -7.55
CA ALA A 119 -23.13 -13.58 -6.68
C ALA A 119 -22.06 -14.64 -6.95
N GLU A 120 -22.45 -15.89 -7.23
CA GLU A 120 -21.54 -16.98 -7.58
C GLU A 120 -20.87 -16.76 -8.93
N GLU A 121 -21.64 -16.34 -9.95
CA GLU A 121 -21.12 -16.02 -11.28
C GLU A 121 -20.13 -14.84 -11.22
N LEU A 122 -20.47 -13.79 -10.49
CA LEU A 122 -19.61 -12.61 -10.30
C LEU A 122 -18.30 -12.97 -9.58
N ALA A 123 -18.39 -13.82 -8.55
CA ALA A 123 -17.21 -14.31 -7.85
C ALA A 123 -16.33 -15.17 -8.78
N ALA A 124 -16.92 -16.03 -9.60
CA ALA A 124 -16.19 -16.85 -10.55
C ALA A 124 -15.48 -15.99 -11.60
N LEU A 125 -16.17 -15.00 -12.17
CA LEU A 125 -15.60 -14.06 -13.14
C LEU A 125 -14.43 -13.28 -12.53
N PHE A 126 -14.58 -12.79 -11.31
CA PHE A 126 -13.52 -12.04 -10.63
C PHE A 126 -12.26 -12.89 -10.42
N LEU A 127 -12.43 -14.14 -9.97
CA LEU A 127 -11.30 -15.06 -9.75
C LEU A 127 -10.62 -15.46 -11.06
N ASP A 128 -11.36 -15.61 -12.16
CA ASP A 128 -10.78 -15.86 -13.48
C ASP A 128 -9.96 -14.67 -13.98
N LEU A 129 -10.50 -13.45 -13.84
CA LEU A 129 -9.78 -12.22 -14.16
C LEU A 129 -8.52 -12.06 -13.31
N GLN A 130 -8.59 -12.36 -12.02
CA GLN A 130 -7.44 -12.31 -11.12
C GLN A 130 -6.34 -13.28 -11.57
N LYS A 131 -6.70 -14.50 -11.92
CA LYS A 131 -5.76 -15.49 -12.46
C LYS A 131 -5.11 -15.04 -13.77
N LYS A 132 -5.87 -14.40 -14.65
CA LYS A 132 -5.35 -13.83 -15.90
C LYS A 132 -4.40 -12.66 -15.65
N CYS A 133 -4.64 -11.84 -14.63
CA CYS A 133 -3.71 -10.79 -14.22
C CYS A 133 -2.40 -11.37 -13.68
N GLU A 134 -2.45 -12.44 -12.89
CA GLU A 134 -1.24 -13.11 -12.37
C GLU A 134 -0.41 -13.71 -13.51
N ASN A 135 -1.06 -14.25 -14.53
CA ASN A 135 -0.40 -14.76 -15.73
C ASN A 135 0.08 -13.64 -16.67
N ALA A 136 -0.07 -12.37 -16.31
CA ALA A 136 0.24 -11.20 -17.12
C ALA A 136 -0.53 -11.13 -18.47
N GLU A 137 -1.67 -11.82 -18.58
CA GLU A 137 -2.52 -11.81 -19.77
C GLU A 137 -3.34 -10.52 -19.87
N ILE A 138 -3.70 -9.94 -18.72
CA ILE A 138 -4.43 -8.66 -18.62
C ILE A 138 -3.81 -7.75 -17.56
N SER A 139 -4.07 -6.45 -17.68
CA SER A 139 -3.60 -5.46 -16.71
C SER A 139 -4.37 -5.55 -15.39
N SER A 140 -3.67 -5.44 -14.25
CA SER A 140 -4.26 -5.40 -12.91
C SER A 140 -5.23 -4.22 -12.68
N LYS A 141 -5.18 -3.18 -13.53
CA LYS A 141 -6.14 -2.06 -13.50
C LYS A 141 -7.58 -2.49 -13.76
N ALA A 142 -7.79 -3.67 -14.38
CA ALA A 142 -9.11 -4.25 -14.60
C ALA A 142 -9.70 -4.92 -13.35
N LEU A 143 -8.89 -5.10 -12.29
CA LEU A 143 -9.23 -5.87 -11.09
C LEU A 143 -9.31 -4.97 -9.86
N ASP A 144 -10.25 -4.03 -9.85
CA ASP A 144 -10.58 -3.30 -8.64
C ASP A 144 -11.89 -3.84 -8.05
N LEU A 145 -11.79 -4.54 -6.90
CA LEU A 145 -12.98 -4.94 -6.13
C LEU A 145 -13.86 -3.75 -5.79
N ARG A 146 -13.29 -2.55 -5.62
CA ARG A 146 -14.05 -1.32 -5.37
C ARG A 146 -14.94 -0.96 -6.56
N GLY A 147 -14.48 -1.16 -7.78
CA GLY A 147 -15.27 -0.94 -8.99
C GLY A 147 -16.51 -1.83 -9.10
N LEU A 148 -16.53 -3.00 -8.43
CA LEU A 148 -17.72 -3.87 -8.34
C LEU A 148 -18.82 -3.26 -7.45
N TRP A 149 -18.45 -2.37 -6.52
CA TRP A 149 -19.39 -1.78 -5.56
C TRP A 149 -19.90 -0.40 -6.00
N GLU A 150 -19.08 0.38 -6.70
CA GLU A 150 -19.41 1.77 -7.09
C GLU A 150 -20.45 1.85 -8.21
N GLN A 151 -20.69 0.75 -8.94
CA GLN A 151 -21.71 0.69 -10.00
C GLN A 151 -23.11 0.26 -9.50
N SER A 152 -23.27 0.09 -8.20
CA SER A 152 -24.53 -0.38 -7.58
C SER A 152 -25.33 0.71 -6.88
N ILE A 153 -25.04 2.01 -7.17
CA ILE A 153 -25.80 3.16 -6.68
C ILE A 153 -26.62 3.77 -7.81
#